data_faf93c05de2576eeeb5950369f713c60
#
_entry.id   faf93c05de2576eeeb5950369f713c60
#
_cell.length_a   1.000
_cell.length_b   1.000
_cell.length_c   1.000
_cell.angle_alpha   90.00
_cell.angle_beta   90.00
_cell.angle_gamma   90.00
#
_symmetry.space_group_name_H-M   'P 1'
#
loop_
_entity.id
_entity.type
_entity.pdbx_description
1 polymer ?
#
loop_
_entity_poly.entity_id
_entity_poly.type
_entity_poly.pdbx_seq_one_letter_code
_entity_poly.pdbx_strand_id
1 'polypeptide(L)'
;MIKIEHLTKNYGSNCAVDDICVEIGKGETVGFLGPNGAGKSTTMNILTGCLSASAGRVSVDGIDMMADPIGVKRLIGYLPEQPPVYPDMTVEEYLNFTYDLKGCTFDREAHIAEICDVVKISDVRRRLIRNLSKGYKQRVGVAQALVGDPPVIIFDEPTVGLDPKQIIEIRSLIRTLGKNHTILLSTHILQEVAAVCNRIIIISKGKIVADEKTENITRVVENNRRFNVKVCGPQKEVLQTIKEIPGVSFAEAQTARDGDAYIFTVESERGADIRKKLFFTLSQKGWAMIGLEAVGMSLEDIFISVVDNAEKEKTSSHRYERNSKKRGKRSGNALETEFAESMVKDAEKKREEKSQEKFED
;
A
#
# COMPACT_ATOMS: atom_id res chain seq x y z
N MET A 1 -7.81 3.69 16.77
CA MET A 1 -8.11 4.00 15.36
C MET A 1 -7.57 5.39 15.03
N ILE A 2 -6.93 5.53 13.87
CA ILE A 2 -6.33 6.80 13.44
C ILE A 2 -7.25 7.43 12.39
N LYS A 3 -7.56 8.72 12.49
CA LYS A 3 -8.32 9.44 11.49
C LYS A 3 -7.61 10.74 11.12
N ILE A 4 -7.38 10.92 9.83
CA ILE A 4 -6.81 12.11 9.21
C ILE A 4 -7.89 12.72 8.33
N GLU A 5 -8.23 13.99 8.55
CA GLU A 5 -9.29 14.70 7.83
C GLU A 5 -8.74 16.00 7.23
N HIS A 6 -8.72 16.05 5.89
CA HIS A 6 -8.31 17.24 5.12
C HIS A 6 -6.94 17.81 5.54
N LEU A 7 -5.97 16.91 5.84
CA LEU A 7 -4.67 17.30 6.36
C LEU A 7 -3.84 18.01 5.30
N THR A 8 -3.42 19.23 5.62
CA THR A 8 -2.53 20.03 4.77
C THR A 8 -1.35 20.56 5.57
N LYS A 9 -0.15 20.50 4.98
CA LYS A 9 1.06 21.08 5.55
C LYS A 9 1.86 21.87 4.52
N ASN A 10 2.01 23.16 4.79
CA ASN A 10 2.82 24.08 4.00
C ASN A 10 4.11 24.46 4.74
N TYR A 11 5.22 24.51 4.04
CA TYR A 11 6.49 25.09 4.45
C TYR A 11 6.79 26.28 3.53
N GLY A 12 6.38 27.48 3.95
CA GLY A 12 6.40 28.65 3.09
C GLY A 12 5.52 28.43 1.84
N SER A 13 6.12 28.51 0.67
CA SER A 13 5.44 28.28 -0.62
C SER A 13 5.35 26.79 -1.02
N ASN A 14 6.04 25.90 -0.31
CA ASN A 14 6.06 24.48 -0.64
C ASN A 14 4.98 23.73 0.12
N CYS A 15 4.03 23.11 -0.58
CA CYS A 15 3.02 22.24 -0.01
C CYS A 15 3.58 20.83 0.09
N ALA A 16 3.88 20.37 1.31
CA ALA A 16 4.44 19.04 1.57
C ALA A 16 3.37 17.96 1.74
N VAL A 17 2.17 18.34 2.21
CA VAL A 17 0.98 17.48 2.32
C VAL A 17 -0.21 18.32 1.89
N ASP A 18 -1.02 17.81 0.97
CA ASP A 18 -2.08 18.53 0.28
C ASP A 18 -3.41 17.77 0.38
N ASP A 19 -4.26 18.21 1.30
CA ASP A 19 -5.64 17.76 1.51
C ASP A 19 -5.80 16.23 1.58
N ILE A 20 -5.02 15.55 2.43
CA ILE A 20 -5.13 14.10 2.58
C ILE A 20 -6.18 13.71 3.61
N CYS A 21 -6.94 12.65 3.26
CA CYS A 21 -7.90 11.99 4.15
C CYS A 21 -7.54 10.50 4.23
N VAL A 22 -7.38 9.99 5.46
CA VAL A 22 -7.04 8.59 5.74
C VAL A 22 -7.71 8.14 7.01
N GLU A 23 -8.27 6.93 7.00
CA GLU A 23 -8.80 6.27 8.18
C GLU A 23 -8.15 4.90 8.34
N ILE A 24 -7.59 4.61 9.53
CA ILE A 24 -6.96 3.34 9.87
C ILE A 24 -7.74 2.70 11.01
N GLY A 25 -8.23 1.49 10.78
CA GLY A 25 -8.99 0.69 11.73
C GLY A 25 -8.13 0.15 12.88
N LYS A 26 -8.78 -0.26 13.96
CA LYS A 26 -8.11 -0.93 15.09
C LYS A 26 -7.59 -2.30 14.65
N GLY A 27 -6.32 -2.61 14.98
CA GLY A 27 -5.67 -3.88 14.65
C GLY A 27 -5.22 -3.99 13.18
N GLU A 28 -5.35 -2.92 12.38
CA GLU A 28 -4.78 -2.91 11.04
C GLU A 28 -3.26 -2.68 11.07
N THR A 29 -2.55 -3.37 10.18
CA THR A 29 -1.15 -3.06 9.86
C THR A 29 -1.11 -2.43 8.48
N VAL A 30 -0.90 -1.11 8.44
CA VAL A 30 -0.98 -0.29 7.23
C VAL A 30 0.40 0.20 6.83
N GLY A 31 0.75 0.02 5.55
CA GLY A 31 1.94 0.59 4.95
C GLY A 31 1.65 1.97 4.35
N PHE A 32 2.45 2.96 4.70
CA PHE A 32 2.41 4.30 4.12
C PHE A 32 3.61 4.45 3.17
N LEU A 33 3.36 4.18 1.89
CA LEU A 33 4.38 4.02 0.86
C LEU A 33 4.50 5.28 0.00
N GLY A 34 5.73 5.67 -0.35
CA GLY A 34 5.96 6.77 -1.28
C GLY A 34 7.43 7.10 -1.46
N PRO A 35 7.82 7.78 -2.55
CA PRO A 35 9.19 8.20 -2.77
C PRO A 35 9.67 9.20 -1.70
N ASN A 36 10.98 9.45 -1.69
CA ASN A 36 11.54 10.47 -0.81
C ASN A 36 10.98 11.85 -1.20
N GLY A 37 10.63 12.66 -0.18
CA GLY A 37 9.99 13.97 -0.37
C GLY A 37 8.48 13.91 -0.70
N ALA A 38 7.84 12.72 -0.72
CA ALA A 38 6.40 12.60 -1.01
C ALA A 38 5.47 13.12 0.10
N GLY A 39 5.99 13.42 1.31
CA GLY A 39 5.20 13.89 2.46
C GLY A 39 5.07 12.87 3.59
N LYS A 40 5.71 11.67 3.51
CA LYS A 40 5.59 10.61 4.51
C LYS A 40 5.96 11.06 5.92
N SER A 41 7.22 11.44 6.15
CA SER A 41 7.71 11.83 7.48
C SER A 41 7.03 13.11 7.98
N THR A 42 6.60 14.00 7.09
CA THR A 42 5.77 15.16 7.46
C THR A 42 4.43 14.69 8.05
N THR A 43 3.78 13.73 7.40
CA THR A 43 2.53 13.13 7.89
C THR A 43 2.74 12.41 9.22
N MET A 44 3.80 11.59 9.36
CA MET A 44 4.14 10.91 10.62
C MET A 44 4.39 11.91 11.76
N ASN A 45 5.14 12.98 11.51
CA ASN A 45 5.41 14.01 12.51
C ASN A 45 4.16 14.77 12.95
N ILE A 46 3.18 14.97 12.07
CA ILE A 46 1.89 15.58 12.45
C ILE A 46 1.07 14.59 13.27
N LEU A 47 0.98 13.33 12.86
CA LEU A 47 0.28 12.25 13.57
C LEU A 47 0.79 12.05 15.00
N THR A 48 2.08 12.26 15.22
CA THR A 48 2.73 12.09 16.54
C THR A 48 2.79 13.39 17.35
N GLY A 49 2.24 14.47 16.80
CA GLY A 49 2.25 15.78 17.45
C GLY A 49 3.65 16.40 17.60
N CYS A 50 4.61 15.98 16.77
CA CYS A 50 5.92 16.62 16.65
C CYS A 50 5.87 17.87 15.76
N LEU A 51 4.86 17.98 14.92
CA LEU A 51 4.65 19.07 13.97
C LEU A 51 3.18 19.45 13.90
N SER A 52 2.86 20.75 13.85
CA SER A 52 1.49 21.22 13.65
C SER A 52 1.10 21.16 12.18
N ALA A 53 -0.16 20.79 11.89
CA ALA A 53 -0.76 20.93 10.57
C ALA A 53 -0.95 22.42 10.20
N SER A 54 -0.99 22.73 8.90
CA SER A 54 -1.41 24.05 8.42
C SER A 54 -2.94 24.13 8.31
N ALA A 55 -3.61 23.00 7.99
CA ALA A 55 -5.07 22.84 8.00
C ALA A 55 -5.42 21.36 8.19
N GLY A 56 -6.70 21.09 8.49
CA GLY A 56 -7.20 19.75 8.72
C GLY A 56 -7.08 19.29 10.17
N ARG A 57 -7.44 18.03 10.42
CA ARG A 57 -7.48 17.43 11.75
C ARG A 57 -6.86 16.04 11.77
N VAL A 58 -6.33 15.67 12.92
CA VAL A 58 -5.83 14.34 13.22
C VAL A 58 -6.39 13.90 14.56
N SER A 59 -6.94 12.70 14.62
CA SER A 59 -7.41 12.11 15.86
C SER A 59 -6.98 10.66 16.00
N VAL A 60 -6.80 10.22 17.25
CA VAL A 60 -6.48 8.82 17.61
C VAL A 60 -7.47 8.39 18.68
N ASP A 61 -8.18 7.30 18.42
CA ASP A 61 -9.29 6.79 19.26
C ASP A 61 -10.32 7.88 19.64
N GLY A 62 -10.60 8.78 18.68
CA GLY A 62 -11.55 9.87 18.87
C GLY A 62 -11.00 11.09 19.62
N ILE A 63 -9.77 11.05 20.11
CA ILE A 63 -9.11 12.19 20.76
C ILE A 63 -8.41 13.03 19.70
N ASP A 64 -8.77 14.31 19.61
CA ASP A 64 -8.15 15.25 18.67
C ASP A 64 -6.75 15.64 19.15
N MET A 65 -5.77 15.60 18.24
CA MET A 65 -4.35 15.92 18.53
C MET A 65 -4.15 17.37 18.98
N MET A 66 -4.98 18.30 18.51
CA MET A 66 -4.87 19.72 18.89
C MET A 66 -5.56 20.00 20.22
N ALA A 67 -6.63 19.27 20.54
CA ALA A 67 -7.39 19.45 21.77
C ALA A 67 -6.68 18.81 22.98
N ASP A 68 -6.17 17.59 22.84
CA ASP A 68 -5.43 16.87 23.89
C ASP A 68 -4.19 16.14 23.33
N PRO A 69 -3.11 16.87 23.03
CA PRO A 69 -1.89 16.27 22.50
C PRO A 69 -1.22 15.28 23.46
N ILE A 70 -1.37 15.48 24.78
CA ILE A 70 -0.78 14.57 25.78
C ILE A 70 -1.54 13.25 25.81
N GLY A 71 -2.86 13.29 25.81
CA GLY A 71 -3.71 12.11 25.72
C GLY A 71 -3.43 11.30 24.47
N VAL A 72 -3.34 11.94 23.32
CA VAL A 72 -3.02 11.26 22.07
C VAL A 72 -1.59 10.65 22.08
N LYS A 73 -0.59 11.38 22.58
CA LYS A 73 0.80 10.86 22.67
C LYS A 73 0.93 9.64 23.57
N ARG A 74 0.08 9.47 24.58
CA ARG A 74 0.04 8.27 25.40
C ARG A 74 -0.48 7.04 24.63
N LEU A 75 -1.36 7.25 23.65
CA LEU A 75 -1.90 6.20 22.80
C LEU A 75 -0.96 5.79 21.66
N ILE A 76 0.13 6.53 21.44
CA ILE A 76 1.06 6.31 20.33
C ILE A 76 2.43 5.88 20.83
N GLY A 77 2.94 4.78 20.27
CA GLY A 77 4.36 4.46 20.26
C GLY A 77 4.97 4.92 18.95
N TYR A 78 6.02 5.73 18.99
CA TYR A 78 6.64 6.28 17.79
C TYR A 78 8.13 5.96 17.71
N LEU A 79 8.53 5.38 16.59
CA LEU A 79 9.92 5.23 16.19
C LEU A 79 10.16 6.10 14.96
N PRO A 80 10.83 7.23 15.06
CA PRO A 80 11.28 8.02 13.91
C PRO A 80 12.41 7.30 13.17
N GLU A 81 12.73 7.75 11.94
CA GLU A 81 13.82 7.21 11.12
C GLU A 81 15.15 7.10 11.88
N GLN A 82 15.46 8.12 12.69
CA GLN A 82 16.59 8.10 13.63
C GLN A 82 16.06 7.94 15.06
N PRO A 83 16.33 6.79 15.72
CA PRO A 83 15.88 6.58 17.09
C PRO A 83 16.38 7.69 18.03
N PRO A 84 15.49 8.32 18.82
CA PRO A 84 15.84 9.45 19.70
C PRO A 84 16.48 8.95 21.00
N VAL A 85 17.57 8.21 20.89
CA VAL A 85 18.22 7.57 22.03
C VAL A 85 19.26 8.48 22.69
N TYR A 86 19.45 8.34 23.98
CA TYR A 86 20.48 9.04 24.75
C TYR A 86 21.75 8.18 24.81
N PRO A 87 22.83 8.54 24.09
CA PRO A 87 24.02 7.68 23.95
C PRO A 87 24.75 7.35 25.26
N ASP A 88 24.66 8.23 26.24
CA ASP A 88 25.35 8.11 27.55
C ASP A 88 24.52 7.36 28.61
N MET A 89 23.29 6.97 28.28
CA MET A 89 22.48 6.09 29.10
C MET A 89 22.71 4.62 28.72
N THR A 90 22.54 3.72 29.68
CA THR A 90 22.31 2.28 29.39
C THR A 90 20.94 2.09 28.79
N VAL A 91 20.70 0.96 28.12
CA VAL A 91 19.37 0.60 27.59
C VAL A 91 18.32 0.62 28.72
N GLU A 92 18.65 0.06 29.87
CA GLU A 92 17.76 0.01 31.03
C GLU A 92 17.41 1.41 31.56
N GLU A 93 18.40 2.28 31.75
CA GLU A 93 18.18 3.67 32.18
C GLU A 93 17.29 4.43 31.20
N TYR A 94 17.51 4.26 29.90
CA TYR A 94 16.72 4.91 28.87
C TYR A 94 15.26 4.42 28.85
N LEU A 95 15.03 3.10 28.98
CA LEU A 95 13.66 2.57 29.01
C LEU A 95 12.93 2.98 30.30
N ASN A 96 13.63 3.02 31.45
CA ASN A 96 13.08 3.53 32.70
C ASN A 96 12.71 5.01 32.60
N PHE A 97 13.59 5.83 32.01
CA PHE A 97 13.31 7.24 31.73
C PHE A 97 12.05 7.40 30.85
N THR A 98 11.93 6.60 29.80
CA THR A 98 10.75 6.63 28.91
C THR A 98 9.48 6.19 29.65
N TYR A 99 9.59 5.21 30.54
CA TYR A 99 8.49 4.74 31.37
C TYR A 99 7.95 5.87 32.26
N ASP A 100 8.84 6.60 32.93
CA ASP A 100 8.45 7.74 33.76
C ASP A 100 7.86 8.87 32.93
N LEU A 101 8.44 9.18 31.76
CA LEU A 101 7.96 10.23 30.88
C LEU A 101 6.54 9.97 30.35
N LYS A 102 6.20 8.69 30.08
CA LYS A 102 4.86 8.28 29.65
C LYS A 102 3.86 8.21 30.80
N GLY A 103 4.31 8.25 32.05
CA GLY A 103 3.47 8.12 33.24
C GLY A 103 2.80 6.74 33.33
N CYS A 104 3.56 5.69 33.03
CA CYS A 104 3.06 4.32 33.06
C CYS A 104 2.77 3.87 34.50
N THR A 105 1.79 2.96 34.65
CA THR A 105 1.34 2.44 35.96
C THR A 105 1.51 0.94 36.12
N PHE A 106 2.07 0.25 35.13
CA PHE A 106 2.37 -1.19 35.17
C PHE A 106 3.47 -1.51 36.20
N ASP A 107 3.66 -2.80 36.52
CA ASP A 107 4.89 -3.22 37.17
C ASP A 107 6.07 -2.90 36.23
N ARG A 108 6.93 -1.99 36.68
CA ARG A 108 8.01 -1.41 35.85
C ARG A 108 9.00 -2.47 35.40
N GLU A 109 9.48 -3.28 36.35
CA GLU A 109 10.53 -4.26 36.07
C GLU A 109 10.02 -5.35 35.14
N ALA A 110 8.83 -5.87 35.37
CA ALA A 110 8.20 -6.87 34.54
C ALA A 110 7.91 -6.34 33.13
N HIS A 111 7.38 -5.11 33.02
CA HIS A 111 7.05 -4.49 31.74
C HIS A 111 8.29 -4.21 30.86
N ILE A 112 9.37 -3.68 31.47
CA ILE A 112 10.62 -3.43 30.75
C ILE A 112 11.31 -4.73 30.37
N ALA A 113 11.28 -5.75 31.22
CA ALA A 113 11.83 -7.06 30.91
C ALA A 113 11.11 -7.70 29.71
N GLU A 114 9.78 -7.71 29.73
CA GLU A 114 8.95 -8.21 28.63
C GLU A 114 9.27 -7.49 27.30
N ILE A 115 9.35 -6.16 27.31
CA ILE A 115 9.72 -5.39 26.12
C ILE A 115 11.10 -5.79 25.61
N CYS A 116 12.10 -5.90 26.51
CA CYS A 116 13.46 -6.28 26.13
C CYS A 116 13.50 -7.67 25.48
N ASP A 117 12.69 -8.62 25.95
CA ASP A 117 12.60 -9.97 25.40
C ASP A 117 11.89 -9.96 24.03
N VAL A 118 10.78 -9.23 23.89
CA VAL A 118 10.05 -9.09 22.61
C VAL A 118 10.94 -8.52 21.51
N VAL A 119 11.72 -7.48 21.81
CA VAL A 119 12.60 -6.84 20.82
C VAL A 119 14.00 -7.48 20.77
N LYS A 120 14.29 -8.47 21.62
CA LYS A 120 15.56 -9.22 21.70
C LYS A 120 16.76 -8.32 21.98
N ILE A 121 16.72 -7.60 23.10
CA ILE A 121 17.82 -6.74 23.59
C ILE A 121 18.18 -7.02 25.06
N SER A 122 17.68 -8.11 25.63
CA SER A 122 17.91 -8.48 27.04
C SER A 122 19.40 -8.68 27.36
N ASP A 123 20.18 -9.18 26.38
CA ASP A 123 21.64 -9.36 26.47
C ASP A 123 22.45 -8.06 26.56
N VAL A 124 21.88 -6.95 26.09
CA VAL A 124 22.54 -5.62 26.07
C VAL A 124 21.90 -4.63 27.04
N ARG A 125 20.93 -5.03 27.86
CA ARG A 125 20.14 -4.17 28.77
C ARG A 125 21.00 -3.23 29.61
N ARG A 126 22.15 -3.70 30.11
CA ARG A 126 23.09 -2.93 30.95
C ARG A 126 24.22 -2.24 30.17
N ARG A 127 24.20 -2.31 28.83
CA ARG A 127 25.20 -1.64 27.99
C ARG A 127 24.83 -0.21 27.71
N LEU A 128 25.84 0.67 27.61
CA LEU A 128 25.67 2.05 27.12
C LEU A 128 25.21 2.02 25.66
N ILE A 129 24.21 2.83 25.34
CA ILE A 129 23.60 2.88 24.00
C ILE A 129 24.63 3.30 22.94
N ARG A 130 25.58 4.17 23.25
CA ARG A 130 26.65 4.56 22.32
C ARG A 130 27.47 3.37 21.80
N ASN A 131 27.63 2.33 22.61
CA ASN A 131 28.44 1.14 22.32
C ASN A 131 27.66 0.06 21.54
N LEU A 132 26.40 0.32 21.19
CA LEU A 132 25.56 -0.59 20.44
C LEU A 132 25.72 -0.41 18.92
N SER A 133 25.60 -1.51 18.16
CA SER A 133 25.47 -1.47 16.72
C SER A 133 24.20 -0.71 16.28
N LYS A 134 24.15 -0.27 15.02
CA LYS A 134 22.97 0.39 14.47
C LYS A 134 21.71 -0.43 14.64
N GLY A 135 21.76 -1.76 14.39
CA GLY A 135 20.61 -2.66 14.54
C GLY A 135 20.13 -2.76 15.99
N TYR A 136 21.04 -2.81 16.97
CA TYR A 136 20.67 -2.77 18.38
C TYR A 136 20.05 -1.41 18.76
N LYS A 137 20.59 -0.29 18.29
CA LYS A 137 20.01 1.05 18.52
C LYS A 137 18.59 1.14 17.95
N GLN A 138 18.37 0.56 16.78
CA GLN A 138 17.04 0.47 16.17
C GLN A 138 16.08 -0.32 17.05
N ARG A 139 16.51 -1.48 17.58
CA ARG A 139 15.70 -2.29 18.51
C ARG A 139 15.41 -1.56 19.83
N VAL A 140 16.36 -0.79 20.36
CA VAL A 140 16.14 0.09 21.53
C VAL A 140 15.08 1.15 21.19
N GLY A 141 15.10 1.73 19.98
CA GLY A 141 14.08 2.65 19.52
C GLY A 141 12.68 1.98 19.41
N VAL A 142 12.62 0.73 18.93
CA VAL A 142 11.37 -0.04 18.95
C VAL A 142 10.92 -0.30 20.37
N ALA A 143 11.84 -0.71 21.28
CA ALA A 143 11.54 -0.91 22.70
C ALA A 143 10.92 0.34 23.33
N GLN A 144 11.51 1.50 23.10
CA GLN A 144 10.99 2.80 23.54
C GLN A 144 9.58 3.07 23.05
N ALA A 145 9.28 2.73 21.77
CA ALA A 145 7.94 2.88 21.23
C ALA A 145 6.91 1.99 21.93
N LEU A 146 7.32 0.81 22.43
CA LEU A 146 6.46 -0.15 23.12
C LEU A 146 6.21 0.17 24.60
N VAL A 147 7.02 1.04 25.22
CA VAL A 147 6.79 1.43 26.61
C VAL A 147 5.40 2.00 26.78
N GLY A 148 4.65 1.51 27.77
CA GLY A 148 3.29 1.91 28.06
C GLY A 148 2.22 1.16 27.26
N ASP A 149 2.59 0.11 26.51
CA ASP A 149 1.70 -0.74 25.71
C ASP A 149 0.68 0.06 24.85
N PRO A 150 1.17 0.97 23.98
CA PRO A 150 0.29 1.86 23.23
C PRO A 150 -0.55 1.08 22.21
N PRO A 151 -1.85 1.39 22.05
CA PRO A 151 -2.70 0.73 21.06
C PRO A 151 -2.30 1.01 19.61
N VAL A 152 -1.55 2.09 19.36
CA VAL A 152 -1.06 2.49 18.04
C VAL A 152 0.46 2.56 18.05
N ILE A 153 1.11 1.96 17.05
CA ILE A 153 2.54 2.06 16.84
C ILE A 153 2.83 2.62 15.46
N ILE A 154 3.65 3.67 15.43
CA ILE A 154 4.08 4.32 14.18
C ILE A 154 5.58 4.09 13.99
N PHE A 155 5.95 3.50 12.85
CA PHE A 155 7.32 3.28 12.43
C PHE A 155 7.62 4.13 11.20
N ASP A 156 8.56 5.06 11.30
CA ASP A 156 9.04 5.85 10.15
C ASP A 156 10.38 5.29 9.68
N GLU A 157 10.39 4.66 8.49
CA GLU A 157 11.56 4.04 7.84
C GLU A 157 12.37 3.10 8.77
N PRO A 158 11.78 2.10 9.45
CA PRO A 158 12.42 1.34 10.53
C PRO A 158 13.59 0.46 10.09
N THR A 159 13.77 0.26 8.79
CA THR A 159 14.77 -0.65 8.19
C THR A 159 15.94 0.07 7.54
N VAL A 160 15.90 1.41 7.48
CA VAL A 160 16.93 2.20 6.82
C VAL A 160 18.33 1.97 7.41
N GLY A 161 19.25 1.53 6.53
CA GLY A 161 20.66 1.30 6.86
C GLY A 161 20.92 0.10 7.76
N LEU A 162 19.98 -0.84 7.82
CA LEU A 162 20.16 -2.17 8.39
C LEU A 162 20.64 -3.17 7.34
N ASP A 163 21.35 -4.20 7.78
CA ASP A 163 21.71 -5.31 6.91
C ASP A 163 20.52 -6.23 6.61
N PRO A 164 20.58 -7.09 5.56
CA PRO A 164 19.46 -7.93 5.16
C PRO A 164 18.93 -8.86 6.27
N LYS A 165 19.80 -9.35 7.15
CA LYS A 165 19.40 -10.21 8.28
C LYS A 165 18.58 -9.41 9.31
N GLN A 166 19.06 -8.21 9.64
CA GLN A 166 18.36 -7.31 10.57
C GLN A 166 17.01 -6.87 10.01
N ILE A 167 16.91 -6.60 8.71
CA ILE A 167 15.64 -6.28 8.04
C ILE A 167 14.61 -7.42 8.24
N ILE A 168 15.02 -8.67 8.02
CA ILE A 168 14.13 -9.83 8.23
C ILE A 168 13.65 -9.89 9.69
N GLU A 169 14.55 -9.65 10.64
CA GLU A 169 14.24 -9.68 12.06
C GLU A 169 13.27 -8.55 12.47
N ILE A 170 13.45 -7.32 11.97
CA ILE A 170 12.53 -6.20 12.23
C ILE A 170 11.17 -6.48 11.59
N ARG A 171 11.10 -7.01 10.37
CA ARG A 171 9.83 -7.41 9.74
C ARG A 171 9.08 -8.48 10.56
N SER A 172 9.82 -9.47 11.08
CA SER A 172 9.22 -10.48 11.96
C SER A 172 8.67 -9.87 13.25
N LEU A 173 9.39 -8.92 13.82
CA LEU A 173 8.96 -8.17 15.00
C LEU A 173 7.67 -7.37 14.72
N ILE A 174 7.64 -6.60 13.63
CA ILE A 174 6.45 -5.83 13.22
C ILE A 174 5.23 -6.75 13.04
N ARG A 175 5.38 -7.92 12.40
CA ARG A 175 4.29 -8.90 12.29
C ARG A 175 3.79 -9.41 13.65
N THR A 176 4.69 -9.61 14.60
CA THR A 176 4.33 -10.05 15.94
C THR A 176 3.54 -8.97 16.67
N LEU A 177 4.00 -7.73 16.59
CA LEU A 177 3.33 -6.57 17.20
C LEU A 177 1.96 -6.29 16.55
N GLY A 178 1.83 -6.48 15.24
CA GLY A 178 0.58 -6.30 14.50
C GLY A 178 -0.57 -7.22 14.93
N LYS A 179 -0.31 -8.23 15.74
CA LYS A 179 -1.37 -9.09 16.32
C LYS A 179 -2.17 -8.38 17.42
N ASN A 180 -1.54 -7.46 18.13
CA ASN A 180 -2.10 -6.81 19.30
C ASN A 180 -2.24 -5.29 19.14
N HIS A 181 -1.50 -4.69 18.21
CA HIS A 181 -1.46 -3.25 18.02
C HIS A 181 -1.92 -2.86 16.61
N THR A 182 -2.41 -1.63 16.47
CA THR A 182 -2.58 -0.98 15.17
C THR A 182 -1.22 -0.43 14.75
N ILE A 183 -0.75 -0.78 13.55
CA ILE A 183 0.58 -0.38 13.08
C ILE A 183 0.47 0.48 11.83
N LEU A 184 1.17 1.61 11.84
CA LEU A 184 1.42 2.43 10.66
C LEU A 184 2.91 2.41 10.34
N LEU A 185 3.27 1.84 9.19
CA LEU A 185 4.64 1.68 8.73
C LEU A 185 4.92 2.59 7.54
N SER A 186 5.77 3.59 7.70
CA SER A 186 6.24 4.44 6.61
C SER A 186 7.50 3.84 5.97
N THR A 187 7.53 3.73 4.65
CA THR A 187 8.72 3.33 3.88
C THR A 187 8.60 3.74 2.41
N HIS A 188 9.71 3.70 1.70
CA HIS A 188 9.76 3.86 0.23
C HIS A 188 9.96 2.52 -0.50
N ILE A 189 10.00 1.39 0.23
CA ILE A 189 10.28 0.05 -0.31
C ILE A 189 9.01 -0.80 -0.27
N LEU A 190 8.43 -1.06 -1.46
CA LEU A 190 7.19 -1.86 -1.58
C LEU A 190 7.33 -3.25 -0.98
N GLN A 191 8.47 -3.94 -1.18
CA GLN A 191 8.69 -5.30 -0.66
C GLN A 191 8.66 -5.36 0.87
N GLU A 192 8.91 -4.25 1.57
CA GLU A 192 8.81 -4.18 3.02
C GLU A 192 7.36 -4.15 3.47
N VAL A 193 6.55 -3.26 2.91
CA VAL A 193 5.13 -3.19 3.24
C VAL A 193 4.37 -4.43 2.80
N ALA A 194 4.66 -4.95 1.60
CA ALA A 194 4.04 -6.17 1.10
C ALA A 194 4.30 -7.39 1.99
N ALA A 195 5.45 -7.40 2.69
CA ALA A 195 5.80 -8.48 3.59
C ALA A 195 5.06 -8.46 4.93
N VAL A 196 4.60 -7.31 5.42
CA VAL A 196 4.08 -7.16 6.80
C VAL A 196 2.72 -6.48 6.91
N CYS A 197 2.28 -5.73 5.90
CA CYS A 197 1.06 -4.94 5.92
C CYS A 197 -0.09 -5.62 5.18
N ASN A 198 -1.32 -5.38 5.63
CA ASN A 198 -2.55 -5.90 5.00
C ASN A 198 -3.12 -4.89 3.98
N ARG A 199 -2.79 -3.61 4.17
CA ARG A 199 -3.26 -2.48 3.39
C ARG A 199 -2.11 -1.52 3.13
N ILE A 200 -2.08 -0.91 1.96
CA ILE A 200 -1.05 0.02 1.52
C ILE A 200 -1.71 1.30 1.07
N ILE A 201 -1.28 2.40 1.66
CA ILE A 201 -1.64 3.76 1.27
C ILE A 201 -0.42 4.34 0.55
N ILE A 202 -0.59 4.78 -0.69
CA ILE A 202 0.49 5.36 -1.49
C ILE A 202 0.32 6.88 -1.51
N ILE A 203 1.39 7.59 -1.10
CA ILE A 203 1.47 9.04 -1.17
C ILE A 203 2.50 9.47 -2.23
N SER A 204 2.12 10.44 -3.06
CA SER A 204 3.01 11.07 -4.04
C SER A 204 2.72 12.56 -4.12
N LYS A 205 3.79 13.39 -4.07
CA LYS A 205 3.69 14.86 -4.16
C LYS A 205 2.66 15.46 -3.19
N GLY A 206 2.64 14.92 -1.96
CA GLY A 206 1.74 15.36 -0.90
C GLY A 206 0.32 14.84 -0.95
N LYS A 207 -0.08 14.04 -1.94
CA LYS A 207 -1.45 13.53 -2.13
C LYS A 207 -1.51 12.02 -1.98
N ILE A 208 -2.62 11.51 -1.44
CA ILE A 208 -2.92 10.08 -1.48
C ILE A 208 -3.34 9.72 -2.91
N VAL A 209 -2.59 8.81 -3.51
CA VAL A 209 -2.78 8.39 -4.90
C VAL A 209 -3.38 6.99 -5.01
N ALA A 210 -3.23 6.17 -3.96
CA ALA A 210 -3.89 4.87 -3.85
C ALA A 210 -4.08 4.49 -2.38
N ASP A 211 -5.12 3.73 -2.09
CA ASP A 211 -5.44 3.14 -0.80
C ASP A 211 -6.07 1.77 -1.05
N GLU A 212 -5.24 0.72 -0.96
CA GLU A 212 -5.58 -0.60 -1.46
C GLU A 212 -5.08 -1.72 -0.54
N LYS A 213 -5.74 -2.89 -0.62
CA LYS A 213 -5.23 -4.11 0.00
C LYS A 213 -3.90 -4.51 -0.64
N THR A 214 -2.97 -4.98 0.19
CA THR A 214 -1.64 -5.43 -0.25
C THR A 214 -1.72 -6.46 -1.38
N GLU A 215 -2.68 -7.38 -1.32
CA GLU A 215 -2.90 -8.40 -2.36
C GLU A 215 -3.18 -7.81 -3.74
N ASN A 216 -3.94 -6.71 -3.82
CA ASN A 216 -4.27 -6.05 -5.09
C ASN A 216 -3.02 -5.43 -5.72
N ILE A 217 -2.21 -4.75 -4.90
CA ILE A 217 -0.96 -4.13 -5.36
C ILE A 217 0.05 -5.20 -5.80
N THR A 218 0.19 -6.28 -5.01
CA THR A 218 1.09 -7.38 -5.36
C THR A 218 0.70 -8.03 -6.68
N ARG A 219 -0.59 -8.25 -6.94
CA ARG A 219 -1.08 -8.78 -8.23
C ARG A 219 -0.75 -7.85 -9.40
N VAL A 220 -0.84 -6.53 -9.21
CA VAL A 220 -0.47 -5.55 -10.25
C VAL A 220 1.01 -5.65 -10.57
N VAL A 221 1.85 -5.75 -9.53
CA VAL A 221 3.31 -5.89 -9.68
C VAL A 221 3.69 -7.22 -10.35
N GLU A 222 3.07 -8.32 -9.93
CA GLU A 222 3.32 -9.66 -10.51
C GLU A 222 2.86 -9.77 -11.97
N ASN A 223 1.80 -9.06 -12.35
CA ASN A 223 1.27 -9.06 -13.71
C ASN A 223 2.05 -8.16 -14.68
N ASN A 224 2.87 -7.25 -14.17
CA ASN A 224 3.70 -6.39 -15.01
C ASN A 224 5.09 -7.04 -15.19
N ARG A 225 5.29 -7.64 -16.36
CA ARG A 225 6.50 -8.34 -16.72
C ARG A 225 7.36 -7.49 -17.64
N ARG A 226 8.10 -6.56 -17.03
CA ARG A 226 9.13 -5.79 -17.69
C ARG A 226 10.49 -6.48 -17.45
N PHE A 227 11.24 -6.70 -18.50
CA PHE A 227 12.55 -7.35 -18.45
C PHE A 227 13.60 -6.46 -19.09
N ASN A 228 14.80 -6.42 -18.50
CA ASN A 228 15.99 -5.98 -19.18
C ASN A 228 16.67 -7.21 -19.81
N VAL A 229 16.78 -7.21 -21.13
CA VAL A 229 17.37 -8.28 -21.92
C VAL A 229 18.69 -7.77 -22.46
N LYS A 230 19.79 -8.46 -22.13
CA LYS A 230 21.15 -8.13 -22.62
C LYS A 230 21.49 -9.06 -23.80
N VAL A 231 21.69 -8.48 -24.96
CA VAL A 231 21.91 -9.26 -26.21
C VAL A 231 23.11 -8.73 -26.96
N CYS A 232 24.01 -9.66 -27.37
CA CYS A 232 25.10 -9.39 -28.28
C CYS A 232 24.59 -9.58 -29.74
N GLY A 233 24.47 -8.49 -30.49
CA GLY A 233 23.99 -8.50 -31.86
C GLY A 233 23.72 -7.09 -32.38
N PRO A 234 23.34 -6.94 -33.67
CA PRO A 234 23.03 -5.63 -34.26
C PRO A 234 21.80 -5.01 -33.60
N GLN A 235 21.96 -3.84 -32.93
CA GLN A 235 20.92 -3.22 -32.09
C GLN A 235 19.56 -3.09 -32.78
N LYS A 236 19.55 -2.61 -34.04
CA LYS A 236 18.29 -2.37 -34.79
C LYS A 236 17.57 -3.67 -35.14
N GLU A 237 18.32 -4.68 -35.58
CA GLU A 237 17.75 -5.98 -35.97
C GLU A 237 17.26 -6.77 -34.76
N VAL A 238 18.02 -6.75 -33.67
CA VAL A 238 17.63 -7.37 -32.39
C VAL A 238 16.33 -6.73 -31.88
N LEU A 239 16.25 -5.38 -31.86
CA LEU A 239 15.04 -4.67 -31.40
C LEU A 239 13.82 -5.02 -32.26
N GLN A 240 13.98 -5.04 -33.58
CA GLN A 240 12.90 -5.39 -34.50
C GLN A 240 12.44 -6.84 -34.27
N THR A 241 13.38 -7.77 -34.14
CA THR A 241 13.05 -9.17 -33.86
C THR A 241 12.33 -9.36 -32.53
N ILE A 242 12.74 -8.64 -31.46
CA ILE A 242 12.07 -8.68 -30.15
C ILE A 242 10.62 -8.19 -30.27
N LYS A 243 10.37 -7.12 -31.02
CA LYS A 243 9.01 -6.57 -31.23
C LYS A 243 8.09 -7.53 -31.97
N GLU A 244 8.62 -8.41 -32.80
CA GLU A 244 7.86 -9.39 -33.58
C GLU A 244 7.51 -10.66 -32.77
N ILE A 245 8.07 -10.83 -31.55
CA ILE A 245 7.79 -12.02 -30.74
C ILE A 245 6.35 -11.96 -30.19
N PRO A 246 5.53 -13.00 -30.44
CA PRO A 246 4.16 -13.05 -29.94
C PRO A 246 4.11 -13.00 -28.40
N GLY A 247 3.39 -12.00 -27.87
CA GLY A 247 3.26 -11.75 -26.44
C GLY A 247 4.17 -10.63 -25.93
N VAL A 248 4.96 -9.98 -26.79
CA VAL A 248 5.65 -8.72 -26.48
C VAL A 248 4.70 -7.55 -26.75
N SER A 249 4.44 -6.73 -25.74
CA SER A 249 3.62 -5.52 -25.87
C SER A 249 4.45 -4.28 -26.19
N PHE A 250 5.69 -4.23 -25.68
CA PHE A 250 6.61 -3.12 -25.89
C PHE A 250 8.06 -3.59 -25.87
N ALA A 251 8.91 -2.98 -26.69
CA ALA A 251 10.35 -3.15 -26.63
C ALA A 251 11.07 -1.87 -27.06
N GLU A 252 12.12 -1.53 -26.31
CA GLU A 252 12.96 -0.36 -26.53
C GLU A 252 14.42 -0.68 -26.22
N ALA A 253 15.35 -0.12 -27.00
CA ALA A 253 16.77 -0.23 -26.72
C ALA A 253 17.22 0.89 -25.79
N GLN A 254 17.94 0.52 -24.72
CA GLN A 254 18.54 1.49 -23.79
C GLN A 254 19.83 2.10 -24.41
N THR A 255 20.19 3.28 -23.91
CA THR A 255 21.45 3.95 -24.27
C THR A 255 22.65 3.26 -23.60
N ALA A 256 22.42 2.62 -22.44
CA ALA A 256 23.44 1.87 -21.70
C ALA A 256 23.80 0.56 -22.40
N ARG A 257 25.09 0.13 -22.26
CA ARG A 257 25.62 -1.13 -22.77
C ARG A 257 26.29 -1.89 -21.63
N ASP A 258 26.38 -3.21 -21.80
CA ASP A 258 27.15 -4.11 -20.95
C ASP A 258 28.21 -4.81 -21.83
N GLY A 259 29.40 -4.22 -21.89
CA GLY A 259 30.44 -4.64 -22.83
C GLY A 259 30.00 -4.47 -24.30
N ASP A 260 29.94 -5.55 -25.04
CA ASP A 260 29.48 -5.61 -26.46
C ASP A 260 27.95 -5.83 -26.57
N ALA A 261 27.26 -6.10 -25.46
CA ALA A 261 25.84 -6.32 -25.45
C ALA A 261 25.04 -5.00 -25.34
N TYR A 262 23.94 -4.94 -26.08
CA TYR A 262 22.91 -3.91 -25.93
C TYR A 262 21.89 -4.37 -24.91
N ILE A 263 21.36 -3.41 -24.16
CA ILE A 263 20.30 -3.64 -23.19
C ILE A 263 18.96 -3.21 -23.79
N PHE A 264 17.99 -4.12 -23.78
CA PHE A 264 16.64 -3.87 -24.26
C PHE A 264 15.67 -3.98 -23.10
N THR A 265 14.80 -2.97 -22.92
CA THR A 265 13.64 -3.07 -22.05
C THR A 265 12.50 -3.71 -22.84
N VAL A 266 11.97 -4.82 -22.35
CA VAL A 266 10.92 -5.60 -23.03
C VAL A 266 9.75 -5.79 -22.06
N GLU A 267 8.54 -5.49 -22.51
CA GLU A 267 7.31 -5.74 -21.74
C GLU A 267 6.50 -6.87 -22.39
N SER A 268 5.96 -7.76 -21.56
CA SER A 268 5.05 -8.81 -22.07
C SER A 268 3.59 -8.41 -21.91
N GLU A 269 2.73 -8.93 -22.77
CA GLU A 269 1.29 -8.90 -22.60
C GLU A 269 0.86 -9.57 -21.28
N ARG A 270 -0.33 -9.19 -20.75
CA ARG A 270 -0.86 -9.75 -19.50
C ARG A 270 -0.98 -11.28 -19.60
N GLY A 271 -0.34 -11.98 -18.66
CA GLY A 271 -0.36 -13.44 -18.58
C GLY A 271 0.55 -14.18 -19.57
N ALA A 272 1.28 -13.48 -20.47
CA ALA A 272 2.21 -14.11 -21.40
C ALA A 272 3.61 -14.24 -20.81
N ASP A 273 4.15 -15.46 -20.72
CA ASP A 273 5.56 -15.70 -20.43
C ASP A 273 6.37 -15.74 -21.73
N ILE A 274 7.09 -14.65 -22.00
CA ILE A 274 7.89 -14.50 -23.24
C ILE A 274 9.33 -14.97 -23.09
N ARG A 275 9.81 -15.34 -21.89
CA ARG A 275 11.22 -15.62 -21.61
C ARG A 275 11.80 -16.74 -22.48
N LYS A 276 11.08 -17.84 -22.62
CA LYS A 276 11.49 -18.94 -23.48
C LYS A 276 11.50 -18.55 -24.97
N LYS A 277 10.47 -17.81 -25.40
CA LYS A 277 10.38 -17.34 -26.79
C LYS A 277 11.52 -16.38 -27.13
N LEU A 278 11.82 -15.42 -26.25
CA LEU A 278 12.97 -14.51 -26.38
C LEU A 278 14.27 -15.31 -26.59
N PHE A 279 14.54 -16.27 -25.70
CA PHE A 279 15.76 -17.07 -25.78
C PHE A 279 15.87 -17.80 -27.11
N PHE A 280 14.86 -18.56 -27.50
CA PHE A 280 14.92 -19.37 -28.74
C PHE A 280 14.98 -18.49 -30.00
N THR A 281 14.20 -17.41 -30.07
CA THR A 281 14.18 -16.53 -31.25
C THR A 281 15.52 -15.83 -31.45
N LEU A 282 16.15 -15.33 -30.40
CA LEU A 282 17.45 -14.68 -30.49
C LEU A 282 18.55 -15.68 -30.79
N SER A 283 18.53 -16.87 -30.17
CA SER A 283 19.49 -17.94 -30.40
C SER A 283 19.45 -18.47 -31.84
N GLN A 284 18.25 -18.60 -32.44
CA GLN A 284 18.10 -18.99 -33.85
C GLN A 284 18.74 -18.01 -34.85
N LYS A 285 18.81 -16.74 -34.48
CA LYS A 285 19.49 -15.68 -35.25
C LYS A 285 20.99 -15.60 -34.96
N GLY A 286 21.52 -16.47 -34.08
CA GLY A 286 22.94 -16.48 -33.71
C GLY A 286 23.31 -15.35 -32.73
N TRP A 287 22.33 -14.70 -32.09
CA TRP A 287 22.57 -13.62 -31.12
C TRP A 287 22.57 -14.18 -29.71
N ALA A 288 23.67 -13.93 -28.99
CA ALA A 288 23.80 -14.40 -27.61
C ALA A 288 23.02 -13.52 -26.66
N MET A 289 22.05 -14.10 -25.94
CA MET A 289 21.40 -13.47 -24.80
C MET A 289 22.24 -13.76 -23.56
N ILE A 290 22.91 -12.72 -23.01
CA ILE A 290 23.86 -12.86 -21.87
C ILE A 290 23.20 -12.46 -20.52
N GLY A 291 22.01 -11.91 -20.57
CA GLY A 291 21.27 -11.55 -19.34
C GLY A 291 19.80 -11.37 -19.59
N LEU A 292 19.00 -11.77 -18.59
CA LEU A 292 17.56 -11.52 -18.50
C LEU A 292 17.24 -11.20 -17.05
N GLU A 293 17.00 -9.93 -16.78
CA GLU A 293 16.70 -9.43 -15.44
C GLU A 293 15.28 -8.89 -15.41
N ALA A 294 14.47 -9.32 -14.44
CA ALA A 294 13.16 -8.71 -14.24
C ALA A 294 13.36 -7.28 -13.70
N VAL A 295 12.80 -6.31 -14.39
CA VAL A 295 12.80 -4.92 -13.92
C VAL A 295 11.62 -4.75 -12.97
N GLY A 296 11.90 -4.48 -11.69
CA GLY A 296 10.87 -4.11 -10.75
C GLY A 296 10.14 -2.85 -11.22
N MET A 297 8.83 -2.81 -11.03
CA MET A 297 8.07 -1.58 -11.28
C MET A 297 8.58 -0.49 -10.36
N SER A 298 8.75 0.72 -10.88
CA SER A 298 8.91 1.91 -10.04
C SER A 298 7.62 2.16 -9.26
N LEU A 299 7.70 2.90 -8.15
CA LEU A 299 6.49 3.30 -7.41
C LEU A 299 5.52 4.09 -8.29
N GLU A 300 6.04 4.87 -9.24
CA GLU A 300 5.28 5.60 -10.24
C GLU A 300 4.54 4.66 -11.22
N ASP A 301 5.20 3.61 -11.69
CA ASP A 301 4.58 2.61 -12.57
C ASP A 301 3.47 1.83 -11.85
N ILE A 302 3.72 1.47 -10.58
CA ILE A 302 2.72 0.82 -9.72
C ILE A 302 1.52 1.74 -9.54
N PHE A 303 1.76 3.03 -9.27
CA PHE A 303 0.72 4.02 -9.14
C PHE A 303 -0.14 4.12 -10.40
N ILE A 304 0.48 4.32 -11.57
CA ILE A 304 -0.23 4.40 -12.86
C ILE A 304 -1.06 3.14 -13.08
N SER A 305 -0.49 1.97 -12.81
CA SER A 305 -1.18 0.68 -13.00
C SER A 305 -2.35 0.48 -12.03
N VAL A 306 -2.25 0.96 -10.79
CA VAL A 306 -3.33 0.89 -9.79
C VAL A 306 -4.46 1.85 -10.18
N VAL A 307 -4.14 3.07 -10.58
CA VAL A 307 -5.13 4.07 -11.05
C VAL A 307 -5.85 3.58 -12.30
N ASP A 308 -5.13 3.07 -13.31
CA ASP A 308 -5.71 2.53 -14.54
C ASP A 308 -6.63 1.32 -14.28
N ASN A 309 -6.29 0.47 -13.30
CA ASN A 309 -7.14 -0.65 -12.92
C ASN A 309 -8.40 -0.19 -12.18
N ALA A 310 -8.28 0.75 -11.26
CA ALA A 310 -9.42 1.32 -10.55
C ALA A 310 -10.41 2.03 -11.48
N GLU A 311 -9.92 2.73 -12.52
CA GLU A 311 -10.77 3.34 -13.54
C GLU A 311 -11.47 2.30 -14.43
N LYS A 312 -10.78 1.21 -14.78
CA LYS A 312 -11.37 0.10 -15.56
C LYS A 312 -12.43 -0.65 -14.78
N GLU A 313 -12.25 -0.86 -13.47
CA GLU A 313 -13.27 -1.48 -12.61
C GLU A 313 -14.50 -0.59 -12.43
N LYS A 314 -14.32 0.72 -12.25
CA LYS A 314 -15.43 1.70 -12.23
C LYS A 314 -16.20 1.74 -13.54
N THR A 315 -15.50 1.65 -14.68
CA THR A 315 -16.13 1.65 -16.01
C THR A 315 -16.86 0.34 -16.30
N SER A 316 -16.35 -0.79 -15.81
CA SER A 316 -17.00 -2.10 -15.95
C SER A 316 -18.23 -2.22 -15.04
N SER A 317 -18.19 -1.75 -13.81
CA SER A 317 -19.34 -1.73 -12.88
C SER A 317 -20.46 -0.82 -13.39
N HIS A 318 -20.15 0.36 -13.94
CA HIS A 318 -21.14 1.26 -14.58
C HIS A 318 -21.78 0.63 -15.84
N ARG A 319 -21.02 -0.19 -16.57
CA ARG A 319 -21.53 -0.92 -17.74
C ARG A 319 -22.44 -2.08 -17.34
N TYR A 320 -22.17 -2.77 -16.23
CA TYR A 320 -23.03 -3.80 -15.64
C TYR A 320 -24.34 -3.20 -15.11
N GLU A 321 -24.29 -2.10 -14.38
CA GLU A 321 -25.50 -1.40 -13.89
C GLU A 321 -26.37 -0.84 -15.02
N ARG A 322 -25.77 -0.29 -16.07
CA ARG A 322 -26.53 0.14 -17.27
C ARG A 322 -27.20 -1.01 -18.00
N ASN A 323 -26.54 -2.17 -18.07
CA ASN A 323 -27.10 -3.36 -18.71
C ASN A 323 -28.19 -4.03 -17.85
N SER A 324 -28.05 -4.04 -16.52
CA SER A 324 -29.09 -4.55 -15.62
C SER A 324 -30.34 -3.65 -15.62
N LYS A 325 -30.17 -2.31 -15.63
CA LYS A 325 -31.30 -1.37 -15.77
C LYS A 325 -31.97 -1.45 -17.14
N LYS A 326 -31.23 -1.73 -18.23
CA LYS A 326 -31.83 -1.98 -19.55
C LYS A 326 -32.57 -3.33 -19.63
N ARG A 327 -32.09 -4.37 -18.95
CA ARG A 327 -32.79 -5.66 -18.86
C ARG A 327 -34.06 -5.56 -17.99
N GLY A 328 -34.00 -4.86 -16.87
CA GLY A 328 -35.17 -4.61 -16.01
C GLY A 328 -36.28 -3.82 -16.72
N LYS A 329 -35.93 -2.78 -17.52
CA LYS A 329 -36.89 -2.02 -18.33
C LYS A 329 -37.50 -2.84 -19.48
N ARG A 330 -36.76 -3.78 -20.09
CA ARG A 330 -37.31 -4.67 -21.14
C ARG A 330 -38.23 -5.73 -20.57
N SER A 331 -37.94 -6.26 -19.37
CA SER A 331 -38.81 -7.22 -18.69
C SER A 331 -40.10 -6.56 -18.16
N GLY A 332 -40.04 -5.32 -17.64
CA GLY A 332 -41.21 -4.56 -17.19
C GLY A 332 -42.16 -4.23 -18.33
N ASN A 333 -41.65 -3.75 -19.47
CA ASN A 333 -42.49 -3.43 -20.64
C ASN A 333 -43.10 -4.65 -21.27
N ALA A 334 -42.46 -5.83 -21.23
CA ALA A 334 -43.05 -7.07 -21.77
C ALA A 334 -44.21 -7.56 -20.91
N LEU A 335 -44.11 -7.50 -19.59
CA LEU A 335 -45.19 -7.87 -18.66
C LEU A 335 -46.37 -6.89 -18.71
N GLU A 336 -46.15 -5.60 -18.85
CA GLU A 336 -47.22 -4.60 -19.01
C GLU A 336 -47.96 -4.75 -20.35
N THR A 337 -47.28 -5.11 -21.44
CA THR A 337 -47.91 -5.36 -22.75
C THR A 337 -48.76 -6.66 -22.74
N GLU A 338 -48.24 -7.74 -22.15
CA GLU A 338 -49.01 -9.00 -22.00
C GLU A 338 -50.23 -8.80 -21.11
N PHE A 339 -50.13 -8.04 -20.04
CA PHE A 339 -51.26 -7.74 -19.13
C PHE A 339 -52.32 -6.88 -19.81
N ALA A 340 -51.92 -5.90 -20.61
CA ALA A 340 -52.82 -5.03 -21.37
C ALA A 340 -53.55 -5.84 -22.47
N GLU A 341 -52.84 -6.71 -23.19
CA GLU A 341 -53.46 -7.60 -24.21
C GLU A 341 -54.42 -8.62 -23.60
N SER A 342 -54.15 -9.17 -22.43
CA SER A 342 -55.04 -10.04 -21.69
C SER A 342 -56.35 -9.34 -21.28
N MET A 343 -56.25 -8.10 -20.77
CA MET A 343 -57.42 -7.31 -20.37
C MET A 343 -58.31 -6.91 -21.57
N VAL A 344 -57.73 -6.65 -22.72
CA VAL A 344 -58.47 -6.34 -23.95
C VAL A 344 -59.25 -7.59 -24.44
N LYS A 345 -58.64 -8.76 -24.44
CA LYS A 345 -59.32 -10.04 -24.80
C LYS A 345 -60.45 -10.39 -23.87
N ASP A 346 -60.29 -10.19 -22.55
CA ASP A 346 -61.37 -10.42 -21.58
C ASP A 346 -62.53 -9.41 -21.74
N ALA A 347 -62.25 -8.18 -22.11
CA ALA A 347 -63.29 -7.17 -22.40
C ALA A 347 -64.05 -7.45 -23.70
N GLU A 348 -63.36 -7.95 -24.73
CA GLU A 348 -64.00 -8.38 -25.97
C GLU A 348 -64.88 -9.58 -25.77
N LYS A 349 -64.44 -10.59 -25.02
CA LYS A 349 -65.24 -11.79 -24.70
C LYS A 349 -66.51 -11.47 -23.92
N LYS A 350 -66.43 -10.56 -22.94
CA LYS A 350 -67.59 -10.05 -22.18
C LYS A 350 -68.55 -9.22 -23.04
N ARG A 351 -68.09 -8.58 -24.12
CA ARG A 351 -68.99 -7.89 -25.09
C ARG A 351 -69.68 -8.87 -26.01
N GLU A 352 -69.01 -9.91 -26.44
CA GLU A 352 -69.62 -10.95 -27.25
C GLU A 352 -70.70 -11.75 -26.48
N GLU A 353 -70.41 -12.10 -25.22
CA GLU A 353 -71.38 -12.79 -24.35
C GLU A 353 -72.61 -11.90 -24.08
N LYS A 354 -72.48 -10.60 -23.87
CA LYS A 354 -73.61 -9.68 -23.72
C LYS A 354 -74.36 -9.39 -24.98
N SER A 355 -73.79 -9.62 -26.17
CA SER A 355 -74.48 -9.49 -27.44
C SER A 355 -75.28 -10.73 -27.79
N GLN A 356 -74.93 -11.94 -27.30
CA GLN A 356 -75.69 -13.19 -27.48
C GLN A 356 -76.87 -13.23 -26.53
N GLU A 357 -76.82 -12.75 -25.30
CA GLU A 357 -77.94 -12.66 -24.36
C GLU A 357 -79.05 -11.68 -24.81
N LYS A 358 -78.82 -10.77 -25.74
CA LYS A 358 -79.84 -9.87 -26.28
C LYS A 358 -80.59 -10.33 -27.49
N PHE A 359 -80.34 -11.56 -27.98
CA PHE A 359 -80.98 -12.16 -29.13
C PHE A 359 -81.86 -13.35 -28.75
N GLU A 360 -81.99 -13.72 -27.44
CA GLU A 360 -82.83 -14.80 -26.94
C GLU A 360 -84.04 -14.32 -26.11
N ASP A 361 -84.41 -13.04 -26.11
CA ASP A 361 -85.64 -12.52 -25.52
C ASP A 361 -86.59 -11.96 -26.62
#